data_7cad136e393f7fb23c5971e2821acbe3
#
_entry.id   7cad136e393f7fb23c5971e2821acbe3
#
_cell.length_a   1.000
_cell.length_b   1.000
_cell.length_c   1.000
_cell.angle_alpha   90.00
_cell.angle_beta   90.00
_cell.angle_gamma   90.00
#
_symmetry.space_group_name_H-M   'P 1'
#
loop_
_entity.id
_entity.type
_entity.pdbx_description
1 polymer ?
#
loop_
_entity_poly.entity_id
_entity_poly.type
_entity_poly.pdbx_seq_one_letter_code
_entity_poly.pdbx_strand_id
1 'polypeptide(L)'
;MQATEKEFFDYEISIGVTPENPDYWALMDGTANIIKNYAQSVIEIGAGMGTLGECLEHKGIEYYGIEPNKYHREFAYNRGQLLHGLDNYPNRCGMIVSIEVFEHLTDEQINEYLESIEANYLLISSTPYTTTEEFDAWWGHINIKQTDEWVNFMAEYGYSLYHRLTIPTDWTLLFKK
;
A
#
# COMPACT_ATOMS: atom_id res chain seq x y z
N MET A 1 2.94 -11.69 20.66
CA MET A 1 1.93 -10.62 20.90
C MET A 1 2.12 -9.60 19.78
N GLN A 2 1.08 -9.23 19.07
CA GLN A 2 1.15 -8.28 17.96
C GLN A 2 1.41 -6.86 18.50
N ALA A 3 2.13 -6.04 17.72
CA ALA A 3 2.38 -4.64 18.02
C ALA A 3 1.06 -3.85 18.15
N THR A 4 1.02 -2.93 19.09
CA THR A 4 -0.06 -1.92 19.13
C THR A 4 0.10 -0.92 17.98
N GLU A 5 -0.99 -0.21 17.62
CA GLU A 5 -0.91 0.86 16.60
C GLU A 5 0.21 1.88 16.87
N LYS A 6 0.45 2.21 18.14
CA LYS A 6 1.51 3.16 18.52
C LYS A 6 2.91 2.57 18.34
N GLU A 7 3.12 1.33 18.74
CA GLU A 7 4.41 0.64 18.59
C GLU A 7 4.75 0.46 17.10
N PHE A 8 3.75 0.12 16.27
CA PHE A 8 3.90 0.01 14.84
C PHE A 8 4.35 1.35 14.23
N PHE A 9 3.62 2.43 14.53
CA PHE A 9 3.96 3.78 14.10
C PHE A 9 5.38 4.22 14.53
N ASP A 10 5.72 4.03 15.82
CA ASP A 10 7.04 4.42 16.34
C ASP A 10 8.18 3.62 15.67
N TYR A 11 7.94 2.35 15.39
CA TYR A 11 8.92 1.51 14.71
C TYR A 11 9.17 1.97 13.27
N GLU A 12 8.12 2.26 12.49
CA GLU A 12 8.28 2.78 11.12
C GLU A 12 9.09 4.08 11.08
N ILE A 13 8.83 5.01 12.00
CA ILE A 13 9.66 6.21 12.13
C ILE A 13 11.12 5.83 12.42
N SER A 14 11.35 4.87 13.32
CA SER A 14 12.68 4.46 13.74
C SER A 14 13.53 3.86 12.62
N ILE A 15 12.88 3.20 11.65
CA ILE A 15 13.54 2.60 10.47
C ILE A 15 13.50 3.51 9.23
N GLY A 16 12.97 4.73 9.37
CA GLY A 16 12.96 5.74 8.33
C GLY A 16 11.84 5.62 7.30
N VAL A 17 10.78 4.85 7.58
CA VAL A 17 9.54 4.82 6.79
C VAL A 17 8.70 6.05 7.15
N THR A 18 9.15 7.22 6.69
CA THR A 18 8.55 8.51 7.04
C THR A 18 8.83 9.53 5.93
N PRO A 19 7.90 10.44 5.62
CA PRO A 19 8.12 11.49 4.61
C PRO A 19 9.26 12.45 4.94
N GLU A 20 9.76 12.45 6.17
CA GLU A 20 10.89 13.26 6.62
C GLU A 20 12.24 12.63 6.23
N ASN A 21 12.26 11.34 5.86
CA ASN A 21 13.42 10.66 5.33
C ASN A 21 13.52 10.91 3.80
N PRO A 22 14.56 11.63 3.33
CA PRO A 22 14.68 11.97 1.91
C PRO A 22 14.83 10.74 1.00
N ASP A 23 15.40 9.64 1.47
CA ASP A 23 15.54 8.41 0.68
C ASP A 23 14.17 7.73 0.51
N TYR A 24 13.37 7.65 1.58
CA TYR A 24 12.01 7.13 1.52
C TYR A 24 11.09 8.02 0.67
N TRP A 25 11.22 9.34 0.81
CA TRP A 25 10.52 10.30 -0.04
C TRP A 25 10.86 10.08 -1.52
N ALA A 26 12.14 9.97 -1.87
CA ALA A 26 12.59 9.76 -3.25
C ALA A 26 12.06 8.43 -3.83
N LEU A 27 11.97 7.40 -2.99
CA LEU A 27 11.39 6.11 -3.36
C LEU A 27 9.90 6.24 -3.70
N MET A 28 9.13 6.93 -2.86
CA MET A 28 7.68 7.17 -3.08
C MET A 28 7.45 8.11 -4.27
N ASP A 29 8.28 9.13 -4.48
CA ASP A 29 8.22 9.99 -5.65
C ASP A 29 8.50 9.23 -6.95
N GLY A 30 9.47 8.32 -6.92
CA GLY A 30 9.77 7.39 -8.02
C GLY A 30 8.57 6.48 -8.34
N THR A 31 7.93 5.94 -7.30
CA THR A 31 6.71 5.14 -7.42
C THR A 31 5.55 5.95 -8.03
N ALA A 32 5.35 7.17 -7.56
CA ALA A 32 4.33 8.07 -8.10
C ALA A 32 4.60 8.44 -9.57
N ASN A 33 5.86 8.55 -10.01
CA ASN A 33 6.22 8.74 -11.41
C ASN A 33 5.87 7.53 -12.28
N ILE A 34 5.94 6.31 -11.75
CA ILE A 34 5.49 5.11 -12.46
C ILE A 34 3.96 5.13 -12.55
N ILE A 35 3.25 5.34 -11.45
CA ILE A 35 1.79 5.34 -11.36
C ILE A 35 1.17 6.34 -12.35
N LYS A 36 1.75 7.53 -12.46
CA LYS A 36 1.30 8.60 -13.38
C LYS A 36 1.16 8.15 -14.84
N ASN A 37 1.93 7.15 -15.27
CA ASN A 37 1.84 6.64 -16.65
C ASN A 37 0.60 5.77 -16.89
N TYR A 38 -0.10 5.35 -15.83
CA TYR A 38 -1.19 4.37 -15.91
C TYR A 38 -2.52 4.90 -15.39
N ALA A 39 -2.50 5.81 -14.39
CA ALA A 39 -3.71 6.25 -13.72
C ALA A 39 -3.69 7.75 -13.40
N GLN A 40 -4.90 8.35 -13.36
CA GLN A 40 -5.13 9.74 -12.93
C GLN A 40 -5.86 9.81 -11.60
N SER A 41 -6.30 8.67 -11.07
CA SER A 41 -6.91 8.54 -9.75
C SER A 41 -6.42 7.27 -9.07
N VAL A 42 -6.12 7.33 -7.78
CA VAL A 42 -5.55 6.26 -6.97
C VAL A 42 -6.32 6.09 -5.67
N ILE A 43 -6.60 4.85 -5.32
CA ILE A 43 -6.96 4.48 -3.94
C ILE A 43 -5.78 3.67 -3.39
N GLU A 44 -5.17 4.14 -2.32
CA GLU A 44 -4.11 3.44 -1.60
C GLU A 44 -4.68 2.74 -0.37
N ILE A 45 -4.44 1.43 -0.27
CA ILE A 45 -4.79 0.60 0.88
C ILE A 45 -3.56 0.48 1.76
N GLY A 46 -3.67 0.93 3.03
CA GLY A 46 -2.54 1.02 3.94
C GLY A 46 -1.63 2.20 3.61
N ALA A 47 -2.20 3.42 3.65
CA ALA A 47 -1.51 4.64 3.21
C ALA A 47 -0.35 5.08 4.14
N GLY A 48 -0.20 4.45 5.31
CA GLY A 48 0.82 4.79 6.28
C GLY A 48 0.79 6.28 6.65
N MET A 49 1.92 6.95 6.57
CA MET A 49 2.04 8.39 6.86
C MET A 49 1.67 9.30 5.68
N GLY A 50 1.09 8.76 4.59
CA GLY A 50 0.60 9.52 3.44
C GLY A 50 1.69 9.98 2.46
N THR A 51 2.89 9.45 2.54
CA THR A 51 4.03 9.89 1.71
C THR A 51 3.76 9.73 0.22
N LEU A 52 3.25 8.57 -0.20
CA LEU A 52 2.91 8.35 -1.61
C LEU A 52 1.78 9.29 -2.05
N GLY A 53 0.78 9.49 -1.21
CA GLY A 53 -0.32 10.41 -1.48
C GLY A 53 0.17 11.83 -1.77
N GLU A 54 1.05 12.37 -0.92
CA GLU A 54 1.65 13.70 -1.11
C GLU A 54 2.42 13.76 -2.45
N CYS A 55 3.18 12.71 -2.80
CA CYS A 55 3.88 12.64 -4.09
C CYS A 55 2.92 12.58 -5.29
N LEU A 56 1.80 11.85 -5.18
CA LEU A 56 0.79 11.74 -6.23
C LEU A 56 0.05 13.06 -6.46
N GLU A 57 -0.37 13.73 -5.39
CA GLU A 57 -1.05 15.03 -5.45
C GLU A 57 -0.17 16.12 -6.07
N HIS A 58 1.13 16.14 -5.76
CA HIS A 58 2.10 17.02 -6.42
C HIS A 58 2.21 16.78 -7.94
N LYS A 59 1.79 15.62 -8.42
CA LYS A 59 1.75 15.27 -9.85
C LYS A 59 0.37 15.47 -10.48
N GLY A 60 -0.60 15.98 -9.71
CA GLY A 60 -1.97 16.22 -10.15
C GLY A 60 -2.82 14.96 -10.27
N ILE A 61 -2.46 13.89 -9.55
CA ILE A 61 -3.22 12.64 -9.49
C ILE A 61 -4.20 12.73 -8.33
N GLU A 62 -5.47 12.43 -8.60
CA GLU A 62 -6.49 12.33 -7.56
C GLU A 62 -6.17 11.18 -6.62
N TYR A 63 -6.16 11.43 -5.31
CA TYR A 63 -5.72 10.47 -4.33
C TYR A 63 -6.72 10.27 -3.20
N TYR A 64 -6.87 9.01 -2.80
CA TYR A 64 -7.65 8.62 -1.63
C TYR A 64 -6.86 7.56 -0.84
N GLY A 65 -6.39 7.92 0.35
CA GLY A 65 -5.64 7.01 1.23
C GLY A 65 -6.53 6.38 2.30
N ILE A 66 -6.49 5.05 2.42
CA ILE A 66 -7.13 4.27 3.47
C ILE A 66 -6.05 3.84 4.45
N GLU A 67 -6.18 4.25 5.71
CA GLU A 67 -5.22 3.93 6.77
C GLU A 67 -5.95 3.68 8.10
N PRO A 68 -5.95 2.45 8.65
CA PRO A 68 -6.62 2.15 9.90
C PRO A 68 -5.94 2.74 11.14
N ASN A 69 -4.60 2.87 11.12
CA ASN A 69 -3.83 3.33 12.26
C ASN A 69 -4.02 4.84 12.49
N LYS A 70 -4.58 5.21 13.63
CA LYS A 70 -4.89 6.61 13.97
C LYS A 70 -3.66 7.50 14.10
N TYR A 71 -2.51 6.97 14.52
CA TYR A 71 -1.27 7.73 14.66
C TYR A 71 -0.70 8.12 13.30
N HIS A 72 -0.81 7.24 12.31
CA HIS A 72 -0.47 7.56 10.92
C HIS A 72 -1.38 8.66 10.37
N ARG A 73 -2.71 8.52 10.54
CA ARG A 73 -3.66 9.54 10.08
C ARG A 73 -3.43 10.90 10.74
N GLU A 74 -3.17 10.93 12.05
CA GLU A 74 -2.89 12.17 12.79
C GLU A 74 -1.59 12.82 12.30
N PHE A 75 -0.55 12.02 12.08
CA PHE A 75 0.72 12.49 11.52
C PHE A 75 0.54 13.09 10.12
N ALA A 76 -0.14 12.37 9.23
CA ALA A 76 -0.45 12.82 7.87
C ALA A 76 -1.29 14.12 7.88
N TYR A 77 -2.33 14.19 8.72
CA TYR A 77 -3.18 15.37 8.87
C TYR A 77 -2.39 16.61 9.28
N ASN A 78 -1.44 16.48 10.19
CA ASN A 78 -0.59 17.58 10.62
C ASN A 78 0.36 18.08 9.51
N ARG A 79 0.53 17.30 8.44
CA ARG A 79 1.27 17.67 7.23
C ARG A 79 0.37 18.17 6.09
N GLY A 80 -0.93 18.18 6.30
CA GLY A 80 -1.91 18.62 5.31
C GLY A 80 -2.45 17.48 4.43
N GLN A 81 -2.11 16.22 4.73
CA GLN A 81 -2.66 15.05 4.06
C GLN A 81 -3.91 14.53 4.78
N LEU A 82 -4.99 14.30 4.03
CA LEU A 82 -6.19 13.69 4.57
C LEU A 82 -6.23 12.19 4.26
N LEU A 83 -6.05 11.38 5.30
CA LEU A 83 -6.23 9.94 5.23
C LEU A 83 -7.53 9.52 5.92
N HIS A 84 -8.11 8.43 5.43
CA HIS A 84 -9.42 7.93 5.85
C HIS A 84 -9.29 6.62 6.61
N GLY A 85 -10.24 6.33 7.50
CA GLY A 85 -10.39 5.01 8.11
C GLY A 85 -10.97 3.99 7.12
N LEU A 86 -11.34 2.82 7.63
CA LEU A 86 -11.85 1.71 6.80
C LEU A 86 -13.25 1.94 6.22
N ASP A 87 -13.93 3.01 6.62
CA ASP A 87 -15.32 3.27 6.21
C ASP A 87 -15.41 4.28 5.05
N ASN A 88 -16.36 4.04 4.14
CA ASN A 88 -16.80 5.01 3.12
C ASN A 88 -15.75 5.46 2.10
N TYR A 89 -14.91 4.55 1.62
CA TYR A 89 -14.02 4.82 0.50
C TYR A 89 -14.75 4.79 -0.86
N PRO A 90 -14.21 5.47 -1.90
CA PRO A 90 -14.76 5.41 -3.25
C PRO A 90 -14.77 3.98 -3.79
N ASN A 91 -15.79 3.64 -4.56
CA ASN A 91 -15.91 2.31 -5.17
C ASN A 91 -15.26 2.21 -6.55
N ARG A 92 -14.57 3.25 -7.02
CA ARG A 92 -13.90 3.29 -8.32
C ARG A 92 -12.69 4.21 -8.33
N CYS A 93 -11.62 3.75 -9.00
CA CYS A 93 -10.44 4.55 -9.30
C CYS A 93 -9.73 4.05 -10.57
N GLY A 94 -8.68 4.75 -11.02
CA GLY A 94 -7.81 4.30 -12.10
C GLY A 94 -6.90 3.16 -11.66
N MET A 95 -6.38 3.21 -10.43
CA MET A 95 -5.47 2.22 -9.88
C MET A 95 -5.69 2.04 -8.38
N ILE A 96 -5.74 0.79 -7.91
CA ILE A 96 -5.54 0.44 -6.50
C ILE A 96 -4.04 0.28 -6.27
N VAL A 97 -3.54 0.83 -5.16
CA VAL A 97 -2.15 0.68 -4.73
C VAL A 97 -2.12 0.10 -3.32
N SER A 98 -1.21 -0.84 -3.07
CA SER A 98 -0.95 -1.39 -1.73
C SER A 98 0.54 -1.71 -1.63
N ILE A 99 1.24 -1.07 -0.68
CA ILE A 99 2.70 -1.19 -0.53
C ILE A 99 3.00 -1.70 0.86
N GLU A 100 3.53 -2.93 0.95
CA GLU A 100 3.89 -3.63 2.20
C GLU A 100 2.71 -3.68 3.20
N VAL A 101 1.53 -4.09 2.70
CA VAL A 101 0.29 -4.15 3.47
C VAL A 101 -0.44 -5.49 3.34
N PHE A 102 -0.47 -6.09 2.15
CA PHE A 102 -1.27 -7.30 1.94
C PHE A 102 -0.77 -8.50 2.74
N GLU A 103 0.50 -8.53 3.12
CA GLU A 103 1.06 -9.51 4.06
C GLU A 103 0.49 -9.40 5.49
N HIS A 104 -0.14 -8.27 5.82
CA HIS A 104 -0.80 -8.03 7.12
C HIS A 104 -2.30 -8.31 7.11
N LEU A 105 -2.88 -8.57 5.94
CA LEU A 105 -4.30 -8.79 5.76
C LEU A 105 -4.60 -10.26 5.48
N THR A 106 -5.75 -10.75 5.92
CA THR A 106 -6.25 -12.05 5.48
C THR A 106 -6.73 -11.97 4.04
N ASP A 107 -6.87 -13.12 3.37
CA ASP A 107 -7.42 -13.17 2.02
C ASP A 107 -8.84 -12.59 1.95
N GLU A 108 -9.65 -12.82 2.98
CA GLU A 108 -11.01 -12.27 3.07
C GLU A 108 -11.00 -10.73 3.13
N GLN A 109 -10.07 -10.14 3.87
CA GLN A 109 -9.94 -8.67 3.95
C GLN A 109 -9.48 -8.08 2.62
N ILE A 110 -8.55 -8.75 1.91
CA ILE A 110 -8.12 -8.32 0.58
C ILE A 110 -9.29 -8.45 -0.40
N ASN A 111 -10.06 -9.54 -0.33
CA ASN A 111 -11.24 -9.77 -1.16
C ASN A 111 -12.28 -8.64 -1.03
N GLU A 112 -12.54 -8.19 0.20
CA GLU A 112 -13.47 -7.08 0.46
C GLU A 112 -13.09 -5.81 -0.33
N TYR A 113 -11.80 -5.47 -0.40
CA TYR A 113 -11.33 -4.34 -1.20
C TYR A 113 -11.45 -4.60 -2.70
N LEU A 114 -10.99 -5.77 -3.18
CA LEU A 114 -10.96 -6.07 -4.61
C LEU A 114 -12.36 -6.25 -5.22
N GLU A 115 -13.36 -6.66 -4.41
CA GLU A 115 -14.76 -6.75 -4.82
C GLU A 115 -15.48 -5.40 -4.74
N SER A 116 -15.11 -4.53 -3.79
CA SER A 116 -15.77 -3.25 -3.56
C SER A 116 -15.21 -2.10 -4.40
N ILE A 117 -13.96 -2.19 -4.89
CA ILE A 117 -13.31 -1.14 -5.66
C ILE A 117 -13.08 -1.60 -7.10
N GLU A 118 -13.71 -0.92 -8.05
CA GLU A 118 -13.45 -1.10 -9.48
C GLU A 118 -12.21 -0.31 -9.89
N ALA A 119 -11.18 -0.99 -10.43
CA ALA A 119 -9.98 -0.36 -10.96
C ALA A 119 -9.45 -1.08 -12.20
N ASN A 120 -8.84 -0.33 -13.13
CA ASN A 120 -8.21 -0.90 -14.33
C ASN A 120 -6.83 -1.48 -14.03
N TYR A 121 -6.14 -0.91 -13.04
CA TYR A 121 -4.80 -1.32 -12.62
C TYR A 121 -4.76 -1.60 -11.13
N LEU A 122 -3.86 -2.49 -10.74
CA LEU A 122 -3.53 -2.78 -9.36
C LEU A 122 -2.01 -2.86 -9.23
N LEU A 123 -1.42 -2.05 -8.35
CA LEU A 123 -0.02 -2.13 -7.99
C LEU A 123 0.09 -2.65 -6.56
N ILE A 124 0.78 -3.77 -6.39
CA ILE A 124 1.09 -4.30 -5.07
C ILE A 124 2.59 -4.44 -4.89
N SER A 125 3.04 -4.12 -3.70
CA SER A 125 4.30 -4.56 -3.12
C SER A 125 3.94 -5.28 -1.83
N SER A 126 4.34 -6.53 -1.69
CA SER A 126 4.07 -7.33 -0.50
C SER A 126 5.23 -8.30 -0.32
N THR A 127 5.91 -8.22 0.80
CA THR A 127 7.13 -8.99 1.04
C THR A 127 6.92 -10.50 0.87
N PRO A 128 7.75 -11.18 0.04
CA PRO A 128 7.70 -12.63 -0.09
C PRO A 128 8.56 -13.35 0.97
N TYR A 129 9.16 -12.61 1.89
CA TYR A 129 10.13 -13.12 2.85
C TYR A 129 9.56 -13.18 4.26
N THR A 130 9.83 -14.28 4.92
CA THR A 130 9.67 -14.40 6.37
C THR A 130 10.96 -13.97 7.07
N THR A 131 10.84 -13.46 8.28
CA THR A 131 11.97 -13.15 9.17
C THR A 131 12.06 -14.19 10.29
N THR A 132 12.02 -13.77 11.54
CA THR A 132 11.85 -14.69 12.66
C THR A 132 10.36 -14.80 13.00
N GLU A 133 9.93 -15.98 13.47
CA GLU A 133 8.53 -16.20 13.89
C GLU A 133 8.06 -15.15 14.91
N GLU A 134 8.94 -14.74 15.83
CA GLU A 134 8.63 -13.72 16.85
C GLU A 134 8.41 -12.34 16.22
N PHE A 135 9.26 -11.95 15.26
CA PHE A 135 9.16 -10.66 14.58
C PHE A 135 7.95 -10.63 13.66
N ASP A 136 7.74 -11.66 12.85
CA ASP A 136 6.59 -11.73 11.93
C ASP A 136 5.28 -11.69 12.74
N ALA A 137 5.19 -12.41 13.86
CA ALA A 137 4.03 -12.37 14.75
C ALA A 137 3.83 -11.00 15.41
N TRP A 138 4.91 -10.28 15.73
CA TRP A 138 4.85 -8.94 16.31
C TRP A 138 4.47 -7.90 15.26
N TRP A 139 5.09 -7.97 14.07
CA TRP A 139 4.85 -7.07 12.95
C TRP A 139 3.49 -7.33 12.26
N GLY A 140 2.93 -8.52 12.45
CA GLY A 140 1.62 -8.91 11.91
C GLY A 140 1.67 -9.47 10.51
N HIS A 141 2.80 -10.03 10.08
CA HIS A 141 2.90 -10.78 8.83
C HIS A 141 2.15 -12.11 8.95
N ILE A 142 0.93 -12.15 8.43
CA ILE A 142 0.02 -13.32 8.52
C ILE A 142 -0.26 -13.95 7.16
N ASN A 143 0.11 -13.28 6.07
CA ASN A 143 -0.28 -13.65 4.71
C ASN A 143 0.86 -13.42 3.70
N ILE A 144 2.02 -14.04 3.98
CA ILE A 144 3.18 -13.95 3.09
C ILE A 144 2.98 -14.88 1.90
N LYS A 145 2.95 -14.33 0.69
CA LYS A 145 2.81 -15.07 -0.56
C LYS A 145 4.00 -14.83 -1.49
N GLN A 146 4.39 -15.89 -2.20
CA GLN A 146 5.34 -15.77 -3.31
C GLN A 146 4.69 -15.07 -4.51
N THR A 147 5.51 -14.55 -5.42
CA THR A 147 5.01 -13.85 -6.61
C THR A 147 3.95 -14.62 -7.38
N ASP A 148 4.16 -15.92 -7.60
CA ASP A 148 3.24 -16.74 -8.39
C ASP A 148 1.91 -16.98 -7.65
N GLU A 149 1.93 -16.99 -6.32
CA GLU A 149 0.71 -17.09 -5.50
C GLU A 149 -0.09 -15.78 -5.61
N TRP A 150 0.57 -14.61 -5.56
CA TRP A 150 -0.10 -13.32 -5.83
C TRP A 150 -0.67 -13.24 -7.24
N VAL A 151 0.05 -13.71 -8.25
CA VAL A 151 -0.46 -13.74 -9.65
C VAL A 151 -1.71 -14.59 -9.77
N ASN A 152 -1.73 -15.78 -9.16
CA ASN A 152 -2.89 -16.66 -9.17
C ASN A 152 -4.06 -16.05 -8.40
N PHE A 153 -3.82 -15.48 -7.22
CA PHE A 153 -4.82 -14.82 -6.40
C PHE A 153 -5.49 -13.64 -7.15
N MET A 154 -4.69 -12.76 -7.76
CA MET A 154 -5.22 -11.62 -8.49
C MET A 154 -5.97 -12.00 -9.77
N ALA A 155 -5.66 -13.15 -10.37
CA ALA A 155 -6.35 -13.67 -11.54
C ALA A 155 -7.84 -13.99 -11.25
N GLU A 156 -8.18 -14.37 -10.02
CA GLU A 156 -9.57 -14.62 -9.59
C GLU A 156 -10.44 -13.35 -9.66
N TYR A 157 -9.82 -12.16 -9.56
CA TYR A 157 -10.47 -10.85 -9.70
C TYR A 157 -10.36 -10.24 -11.10
N GLY A 158 -9.89 -11.04 -12.07
CA GLY A 158 -9.76 -10.63 -13.48
C GLY A 158 -8.50 -9.79 -13.78
N TYR A 159 -7.55 -9.72 -12.85
CA TYR A 159 -6.28 -9.07 -13.07
C TYR A 159 -5.26 -10.03 -13.69
N SER A 160 -4.49 -9.54 -14.67
CA SER A 160 -3.34 -10.24 -15.25
C SER A 160 -2.07 -9.49 -14.92
N LEU A 161 -0.99 -10.21 -14.62
CA LEU A 161 0.32 -9.59 -14.38
C LEU A 161 0.76 -8.84 -15.64
N TYR A 162 0.95 -7.53 -15.50
CA TYR A 162 1.34 -6.64 -16.62
C TYR A 162 2.84 -6.35 -16.60
N HIS A 163 3.39 -6.00 -15.44
CA HIS A 163 4.81 -5.76 -15.23
C HIS A 163 5.29 -6.23 -13.86
N ARG A 164 6.56 -6.65 -13.81
CA ARG A 164 7.35 -6.72 -12.57
C ARG A 164 8.16 -5.44 -12.47
N LEU A 165 8.09 -4.77 -11.34
CA LEU A 165 8.78 -3.51 -11.09
C LEU A 165 9.86 -3.72 -10.01
N THR A 166 10.78 -2.77 -9.93
CA THR A 166 11.84 -2.74 -8.90
C THR A 166 11.70 -1.56 -7.94
N ILE A 167 10.57 -0.86 -8.01
CA ILE A 167 10.21 0.29 -7.19
C ILE A 167 8.73 0.13 -6.81
N PRO A 168 8.35 0.30 -5.54
CA PRO A 168 9.19 0.66 -4.39
C PRO A 168 10.10 -0.49 -3.90
N THR A 169 9.85 -1.73 -4.30
CA THR A 169 10.64 -2.91 -3.93
C THR A 169 10.87 -3.82 -5.13
N ASP A 170 11.85 -4.74 -5.03
CA ASP A 170 12.16 -5.71 -6.10
C ASP A 170 11.05 -6.76 -6.33
N TRP A 171 10.06 -6.83 -5.46
CA TRP A 171 8.89 -7.73 -5.58
C TRP A 171 7.60 -7.00 -5.94
N THR A 172 7.70 -5.78 -6.40
CA THR A 172 6.53 -5.00 -6.83
C THR A 172 5.92 -5.54 -8.12
N LEU A 173 4.60 -5.71 -8.12
CA LEU A 173 3.83 -6.25 -9.22
C LEU A 173 2.78 -5.23 -9.68
N LEU A 174 2.73 -4.97 -10.98
CA LEU A 174 1.68 -4.19 -11.61
C LEU A 174 0.78 -5.13 -12.41
N PHE A 175 -0.51 -5.08 -12.11
CA PHE A 175 -1.54 -5.86 -12.76
C PHE A 175 -2.47 -4.97 -13.57
N LYS A 176 -3.16 -5.57 -14.54
CA LYS A 176 -4.16 -4.93 -15.40
C LYS A 176 -5.36 -5.85 -15.58
N LYS A 177 -6.57 -5.28 -15.55
CA LYS A 177 -7.81 -5.91 -16.02
C LYS A 177 -7.94 -5.85 -17.52
#